data_9b33daa40f02c168669e427d919fbf1d
#
_entry.id   9b33daa40f02c168669e427d919fbf1d
#
_cell.length_a   1.000
_cell.length_b   1.000
_cell.length_c   1.000
_cell.angle_alpha   90.00
_cell.angle_beta   90.00
_cell.angle_gamma   90.00
#
_symmetry.space_group_name_H-M   'P 1'
#
loop_
_entity.id
_entity.type
_entity.pdbx_description
1 polymer ?
#
loop_
_entity_poly.entity_id
_entity_poly.type
_entity_poly.pdbx_seq_one_letter_code
_entity_poly.pdbx_strand_id
1 'polypeptide(L)'
;MSGFGGAGAFSDGKYNITNAFGGTLYEYIGKSQAIDLMKYVDDINMKFGGEGTKLYSTAGTKFKKTCMQHGLQLLDASVRHLGTDINYIVLEHLYDHLKNKVDFYFDCAIETVEKTEKGYKVYSDDTTFEGTKCIISAGRSGSKWMQKVCRDLDIHTNSNRVDLGVRVELPAEIFSGLT
;
A
#
# COMPACT_ATOMS: atom_id res chain seq x y z
N MET A 1 14.62 -2.93 0.99
CA MET A 1 14.30 -2.96 -0.45
C MET A 1 13.90 -1.55 -0.85
N SER A 2 14.52 -1.03 -1.88
CA SER A 2 14.32 0.31 -2.42
C SER A 2 14.12 0.19 -3.95
N GLY A 3 13.78 1.30 -4.61
CA GLY A 3 13.51 1.34 -6.04
C GLY A 3 12.03 1.38 -6.39
N PHE A 4 11.71 1.39 -7.68
CA PHE A 4 10.34 1.44 -8.19
C PHE A 4 9.52 0.26 -7.68
N GLY A 5 8.37 0.54 -7.10
CA GLY A 5 7.54 -0.48 -6.43
C GLY A 5 7.94 -0.82 -4.99
N GLY A 6 9.13 -0.41 -4.53
CA GLY A 6 9.59 -0.63 -3.15
C GLY A 6 9.49 -2.07 -2.69
N ALA A 7 9.07 -2.29 -1.44
CA ALA A 7 8.82 -3.62 -0.89
C ALA A 7 7.70 -4.39 -1.61
N GLY A 8 6.77 -3.67 -2.25
CA GLY A 8 5.68 -4.25 -3.03
C GLY A 8 6.15 -5.06 -4.23
N ALA A 9 7.26 -4.66 -4.86
CA ALA A 9 7.82 -5.34 -6.04
C ALA A 9 8.19 -6.81 -5.80
N PHE A 10 8.50 -7.15 -4.56
CA PHE A 10 8.92 -8.50 -4.15
C PHE A 10 7.90 -9.20 -3.25
N SER A 11 6.69 -8.67 -3.18
CA SER A 11 5.58 -9.28 -2.45
C SER A 11 4.84 -10.28 -3.35
N ASP A 12 3.96 -11.08 -2.75
CA ASP A 12 3.06 -11.97 -3.48
C ASP A 12 1.85 -11.21 -4.10
N GLY A 13 1.90 -9.89 -4.14
CA GLY A 13 0.92 -9.06 -4.86
C GLY A 13 -0.50 -9.17 -4.32
N LYS A 14 -0.67 -9.18 -3.00
CA LYS A 14 -1.99 -9.13 -2.36
C LYS A 14 -2.44 -7.70 -2.13
N TYR A 15 -3.49 -7.32 -2.81
CA TYR A 15 -4.12 -6.00 -2.69
C TYR A 15 -5.46 -6.13 -1.96
N ASN A 16 -5.52 -5.57 -0.75
CA ASN A 16 -6.71 -5.61 0.09
C ASN A 16 -7.68 -4.47 -0.28
N ILE A 17 -8.94 -4.81 -0.55
CA ILE A 17 -10.03 -3.87 -0.85
C ILE A 17 -11.02 -3.95 0.31
N THR A 18 -10.68 -3.30 1.40
CA THR A 18 -11.48 -3.32 2.63
C THR A 18 -11.11 -2.16 3.57
N ASN A 19 -12.06 -1.73 4.39
CA ASN A 19 -11.82 -0.82 5.52
C ASN A 19 -11.67 -1.57 6.86
N ALA A 20 -11.72 -2.91 6.86
CA ALA A 20 -11.71 -3.69 8.09
C ALA A 20 -10.29 -3.88 8.67
N PHE A 21 -9.26 -3.77 7.82
CA PHE A 21 -7.85 -3.88 8.19
C PHE A 21 -6.95 -3.25 7.13
N GLY A 22 -5.65 -3.12 7.42
CA GLY A 22 -4.64 -2.66 6.45
C GLY A 22 -4.45 -1.16 6.38
N GLY A 23 -5.16 -0.38 7.19
CA GLY A 23 -4.99 1.07 7.25
C GLY A 23 -6.26 1.80 7.67
N THR A 24 -6.16 3.11 7.86
CA THR A 24 -7.23 3.97 8.36
C THR A 24 -7.60 5.10 7.39
N LEU A 25 -7.37 4.92 6.10
CA LEU A 25 -7.67 5.92 5.07
C LEU A 25 -9.12 6.43 5.16
N TYR A 26 -10.05 5.54 5.52
CA TYR A 26 -11.46 5.87 5.69
C TYR A 26 -11.74 6.92 6.78
N GLU A 27 -10.84 7.11 7.74
CA GLU A 27 -10.98 8.14 8.78
C GLU A 27 -10.80 9.55 8.18
N TYR A 28 -10.07 9.67 7.08
CA TYR A 28 -9.77 10.94 6.40
C TYR A 28 -10.74 11.27 5.26
N ILE A 29 -11.14 10.28 4.47
CA ILE A 29 -11.95 10.51 3.26
C ILE A 29 -13.31 9.83 3.29
N GLY A 30 -13.65 9.12 4.37
CA GLY A 30 -14.90 8.37 4.49
C GLY A 30 -14.83 6.96 3.89
N LYS A 31 -15.68 6.06 4.40
CA LYS A 31 -15.63 4.62 4.08
C LYS A 31 -15.91 4.32 2.59
N SER A 32 -16.88 4.99 1.99
CA SER A 32 -17.22 4.77 0.58
C SER A 32 -16.08 5.20 -0.33
N GLN A 33 -15.61 6.44 -0.15
CA GLN A 33 -14.52 6.98 -0.98
C GLN A 33 -13.22 6.17 -0.84
N ALA A 34 -12.92 5.66 0.36
CA ALA A 34 -11.75 4.80 0.57
C ALA A 34 -11.86 3.50 -0.25
N ILE A 35 -13.02 2.85 -0.24
CA ILE A 35 -13.25 1.64 -1.06
C ILE A 35 -13.20 1.96 -2.55
N ASP A 36 -13.77 3.07 -3.00
CA ASP A 36 -13.77 3.47 -4.40
C ASP A 36 -12.34 3.75 -4.88
N LEU A 37 -11.52 4.39 -4.04
CA LEU A 37 -10.10 4.60 -4.35
C LEU A 37 -9.31 3.27 -4.40
N MET A 38 -9.57 2.33 -3.50
CA MET A 38 -8.93 1.00 -3.55
C MET A 38 -9.31 0.24 -4.83
N LYS A 39 -10.59 0.31 -5.26
CA LYS A 39 -11.03 -0.27 -6.54
C LYS A 39 -10.37 0.40 -7.74
N TYR A 40 -10.25 1.73 -7.71
CA TYR A 40 -9.53 2.46 -8.74
C TYR A 40 -8.07 2.00 -8.88
N VAL A 41 -7.38 1.75 -7.77
CA VAL A 41 -6.03 1.17 -7.78
C VAL A 41 -6.04 -0.25 -8.35
N ASP A 42 -7.02 -1.07 -8.00
CA ASP A 42 -7.19 -2.42 -8.58
C ASP A 42 -7.39 -2.35 -10.11
N ASP A 43 -8.23 -1.43 -10.59
CA ASP A 43 -8.45 -1.22 -12.04
C ASP A 43 -7.16 -0.81 -12.75
N ILE A 44 -6.31 0.00 -12.13
CA ILE A 44 -4.98 0.32 -12.65
C ILE A 44 -4.13 -0.96 -12.76
N ASN A 45 -4.08 -1.78 -11.71
CA ASN A 45 -3.34 -3.03 -11.74
C ASN A 45 -3.85 -3.96 -12.85
N MET A 46 -5.17 -4.06 -13.03
CA MET A 46 -5.77 -4.86 -14.12
C MET A 46 -5.34 -4.34 -15.49
N LYS A 47 -5.42 -3.03 -15.71
CA LYS A 47 -5.03 -2.39 -16.98
C LYS A 47 -3.56 -2.61 -17.33
N PHE A 48 -2.68 -2.72 -16.36
CA PHE A 48 -1.24 -2.85 -16.56
C PHE A 48 -0.71 -4.29 -16.49
N GLY A 49 -1.56 -5.30 -16.55
CA GLY A 49 -1.15 -6.70 -16.67
C GLY A 49 -1.77 -7.65 -15.65
N GLY A 50 -2.59 -7.15 -14.74
CA GLY A 50 -3.29 -7.98 -13.76
C GLY A 50 -4.56 -8.64 -14.28
N GLU A 51 -4.95 -8.40 -15.54
CA GLU A 51 -6.17 -8.94 -16.11
C GLU A 51 -6.21 -10.47 -16.03
N GLY A 52 -7.38 -11.02 -15.70
CA GLY A 52 -7.57 -12.48 -15.54
C GLY A 52 -7.22 -13.00 -14.13
N THR A 53 -6.61 -12.21 -13.26
CA THR A 53 -6.35 -12.62 -11.88
C THR A 53 -7.62 -12.63 -11.04
N LYS A 54 -7.69 -13.57 -10.09
CA LYS A 54 -8.89 -13.77 -9.27
C LYS A 54 -9.00 -12.74 -8.17
N LEU A 55 -10.19 -12.16 -8.01
CA LEU A 55 -10.59 -11.40 -6.83
C LEU A 55 -11.28 -12.35 -5.83
N TYR A 56 -10.64 -12.56 -4.70
CA TYR A 56 -11.21 -13.33 -3.60
C TYR A 56 -12.08 -12.43 -2.73
N SER A 57 -13.16 -12.98 -2.16
CA SER A 57 -14.01 -12.21 -1.27
C SER A 57 -14.59 -13.10 -0.17
N THR A 58 -14.71 -12.55 1.02
CA THR A 58 -15.43 -13.17 2.15
C THR A 58 -16.92 -12.89 2.12
N ALA A 59 -17.39 -12.02 1.21
CA ALA A 59 -18.79 -11.70 1.06
C ALA A 59 -19.60 -12.94 0.64
N GLY A 60 -20.70 -13.20 1.31
CA GLY A 60 -21.61 -14.31 1.00
C GLY A 60 -21.07 -15.72 1.32
N THR A 61 -19.92 -15.84 1.96
CA THR A 61 -19.37 -17.14 2.35
C THR A 61 -20.18 -17.80 3.47
N LYS A 62 -20.35 -19.12 3.38
CA LYS A 62 -20.99 -19.95 4.42
C LYS A 62 -20.25 -19.90 5.77
N PHE A 63 -18.98 -19.57 5.76
CA PHE A 63 -18.15 -19.51 6.97
C PHE A 63 -18.55 -18.38 7.93
N LYS A 64 -19.22 -17.32 7.46
CA LYS A 64 -19.64 -16.20 8.32
C LYS A 64 -20.53 -16.68 9.47
N LYS A 65 -21.53 -17.53 9.16
CA LYS A 65 -22.42 -18.13 10.17
C LYS A 65 -21.66 -19.04 11.14
N THR A 66 -20.79 -19.88 10.62
CA THR A 66 -19.99 -20.81 11.44
C THR A 66 -19.05 -20.03 12.38
N CYS A 67 -18.37 -19.00 11.90
CA CYS A 67 -17.56 -18.13 12.75
C CYS A 67 -18.36 -17.54 13.90
N MET A 68 -19.54 -16.96 13.62
CA MET A 68 -20.40 -16.39 14.65
C MET A 68 -20.86 -17.42 15.69
N GLN A 69 -21.16 -18.65 15.28
CA GLN A 69 -21.54 -19.74 16.21
C GLN A 69 -20.42 -20.14 17.17
N HIS A 70 -19.17 -19.89 16.79
CA HIS A 70 -17.98 -20.17 17.60
C HIS A 70 -17.35 -18.93 18.23
N GLY A 71 -18.09 -17.80 18.31
CA GLY A 71 -17.62 -16.56 18.92
C GLY A 71 -16.52 -15.84 18.12
N LEU A 72 -16.36 -16.19 16.83
CA LEU A 72 -15.43 -15.54 15.92
C LEU A 72 -16.14 -14.55 15.00
N GLN A 73 -15.47 -13.47 14.65
CA GLN A 73 -15.93 -12.50 13.67
C GLN A 73 -15.15 -12.65 12.37
N LEU A 74 -15.85 -13.00 11.29
CA LEU A 74 -15.25 -12.96 9.95
C LEU A 74 -15.34 -11.55 9.40
N LEU A 75 -14.20 -10.97 9.04
CA LEU A 75 -14.14 -9.63 8.44
C LEU A 75 -14.58 -9.66 6.99
N ASP A 76 -15.38 -8.66 6.58
CA ASP A 76 -15.78 -8.49 5.19
C ASP A 76 -14.62 -7.84 4.41
N ALA A 77 -14.04 -8.59 3.48
CA ALA A 77 -12.92 -8.15 2.68
C ALA A 77 -12.95 -8.74 1.27
N SER A 78 -12.40 -8.00 0.33
CA SER A 78 -12.00 -8.53 -0.97
C SER A 78 -10.50 -8.38 -1.13
N VAL A 79 -9.85 -9.37 -1.76
CA VAL A 79 -8.41 -9.40 -1.94
C VAL A 79 -8.09 -9.80 -3.38
N ARG A 80 -7.41 -8.92 -4.10
CA ARG A 80 -6.79 -9.27 -5.37
C ARG A 80 -5.45 -9.94 -5.10
N HIS A 81 -5.24 -11.14 -5.64
CA HIS A 81 -3.98 -11.84 -5.52
C HIS A 81 -3.34 -11.97 -6.91
N LEU A 82 -2.36 -11.13 -7.19
CA LEU A 82 -1.63 -11.15 -8.45
C LEU A 82 -0.60 -12.29 -8.49
N GLY A 83 -0.01 -12.63 -7.37
CA GLY A 83 1.20 -13.45 -7.32
C GLY A 83 2.45 -12.62 -7.64
N THR A 84 3.61 -13.17 -7.37
CA THR A 84 4.89 -12.44 -7.51
C THR A 84 5.18 -12.08 -8.96
N ASP A 85 4.95 -13.00 -9.90
CA ASP A 85 5.29 -12.81 -11.30
C ASP A 85 4.41 -11.74 -11.97
N ILE A 86 3.08 -11.84 -11.78
CA ILE A 86 2.15 -10.85 -12.36
C ILE A 86 2.34 -9.49 -11.71
N ASN A 87 2.60 -9.44 -10.41
CA ASN A 87 2.90 -8.19 -9.71
C ASN A 87 4.14 -7.49 -10.30
N TYR A 88 5.17 -8.26 -10.64
CA TYR A 88 6.35 -7.72 -11.34
C TYR A 88 5.99 -7.13 -12.71
N ILE A 89 5.22 -7.86 -13.52
CA ILE A 89 4.75 -7.41 -14.85
C ILE A 89 3.96 -6.11 -14.75
N VAL A 90 3.04 -6.01 -13.78
CA VAL A 90 2.25 -4.79 -13.55
C VAL A 90 3.16 -3.60 -13.25
N LEU A 91 4.16 -3.78 -12.40
CA LEU A 91 5.12 -2.72 -12.05
C LEU A 91 6.00 -2.33 -13.23
N GLU A 92 6.45 -3.29 -14.04
CA GLU A 92 7.23 -3.05 -15.26
C GLU A 92 6.42 -2.21 -16.26
N HIS A 93 5.18 -2.61 -16.55
CA HIS A 93 4.31 -1.88 -17.46
C HIS A 93 3.96 -0.48 -16.93
N LEU A 94 3.76 -0.32 -15.62
CA LEU A 94 3.57 1.01 -15.00
C LEU A 94 4.80 1.89 -15.18
N TYR A 95 6.00 1.36 -14.95
CA TYR A 95 7.24 2.08 -15.19
C TYR A 95 7.38 2.49 -16.66
N ASP A 96 7.16 1.56 -17.59
CA ASP A 96 7.23 1.82 -19.02
C ASP A 96 6.23 2.89 -19.48
N HIS A 97 5.04 2.89 -18.89
CA HIS A 97 4.03 3.93 -19.15
C HIS A 97 4.46 5.31 -18.66
N LEU A 98 5.20 5.37 -17.56
CA LEU A 98 5.55 6.62 -16.88
C LEU A 98 6.91 7.19 -17.30
N LYS A 99 7.87 6.35 -17.71
CA LYS A 99 9.28 6.74 -17.93
C LYS A 99 9.51 7.90 -18.91
N ASN A 100 8.56 8.15 -19.81
CA ASN A 100 8.60 9.28 -20.74
C ASN A 100 7.67 10.43 -20.37
N LYS A 101 7.02 10.38 -19.19
CA LYS A 101 6.03 11.36 -18.74
C LYS A 101 6.43 12.05 -17.45
N VAL A 102 7.30 11.44 -16.69
CA VAL A 102 7.80 11.96 -15.41
C VAL A 102 9.30 11.74 -15.33
N ASP A 103 9.98 12.61 -14.61
CA ASP A 103 11.41 12.45 -14.32
C ASP A 103 11.61 11.52 -13.13
N PHE A 104 12.37 10.44 -13.34
CA PHE A 104 12.74 9.51 -12.29
C PHE A 104 14.18 9.74 -11.84
N TYR A 105 14.37 9.84 -10.55
CA TYR A 105 15.69 9.93 -9.93
C TYR A 105 15.88 8.73 -9.01
N PHE A 106 16.67 7.76 -9.45
CA PHE A 106 17.05 6.58 -8.67
C PHE A 106 18.34 6.85 -7.89
N ASP A 107 18.56 6.08 -6.83
CA ASP A 107 19.72 6.22 -5.95
C ASP A 107 19.94 7.66 -5.42
N CYS A 108 18.84 8.40 -5.30
CA CYS A 108 18.76 9.78 -4.87
C CYS A 108 18.12 9.85 -3.48
N ALA A 109 18.93 9.82 -2.44
CA ALA A 109 18.45 9.91 -1.07
C ALA A 109 18.05 11.35 -0.73
N ILE A 110 16.82 11.54 -0.28
CA ILE A 110 16.34 12.84 0.15
C ILE A 110 16.69 13.06 1.61
N GLU A 111 17.38 14.16 1.89
CA GLU A 111 17.85 14.53 3.23
C GLU A 111 16.87 15.45 3.94
N THR A 112 16.39 16.47 3.22
CA THR A 112 15.59 17.55 3.81
C THR A 112 14.46 17.97 2.88
N VAL A 113 13.34 18.34 3.48
CA VAL A 113 12.18 18.95 2.81
C VAL A 113 11.87 20.27 3.50
N GLU A 114 11.79 21.34 2.74
CA GLU A 114 11.47 22.68 3.23
C GLU A 114 10.18 23.18 2.58
N LYS A 115 9.37 23.88 3.38
CA LYS A 115 8.22 24.60 2.88
C LYS A 115 8.62 26.00 2.46
N THR A 116 8.21 26.42 1.28
CA THR A 116 8.45 27.76 0.73
C THR A 116 7.12 28.51 0.53
N GLU A 117 7.17 29.78 0.18
CA GLU A 117 5.96 30.55 -0.14
C GLU A 117 5.18 29.96 -1.35
N LYS A 118 5.87 29.32 -2.29
CA LYS A 118 5.29 28.80 -3.53
C LYS A 118 5.11 27.27 -3.56
N GLY A 119 5.52 26.56 -2.49
CA GLY A 119 5.45 25.11 -2.45
C GLY A 119 6.52 24.49 -1.57
N TYR A 120 7.32 23.61 -2.13
CA TYR A 120 8.32 22.84 -1.39
C TYR A 120 9.64 22.79 -2.14
N LYS A 121 10.73 22.77 -1.39
CA LYS A 121 12.08 22.41 -1.84
C LYS A 121 12.48 21.09 -1.19
N VAL A 122 13.06 20.22 -2.00
CA VAL A 122 13.51 18.89 -1.58
C VAL A 122 14.97 18.76 -1.92
N TYR A 123 15.79 18.43 -0.95
CA TYR A 123 17.26 18.39 -1.07
C TYR A 123 17.76 16.94 -1.01
N SER A 124 18.63 16.59 -1.92
CA SER A 124 19.52 15.43 -1.85
C SER A 124 20.98 15.91 -1.84
N ASP A 125 21.94 15.00 -1.70
CA ASP A 125 23.37 15.33 -1.64
C ASP A 125 23.80 16.25 -2.81
N ASP A 126 23.35 15.95 -4.04
CA ASP A 126 23.82 16.58 -5.26
C ASP A 126 22.77 17.44 -5.98
N THR A 127 21.52 17.39 -5.57
CA THR A 127 20.41 17.99 -6.33
C THR A 127 19.34 18.59 -5.45
N THR A 128 18.78 19.70 -5.90
CA THR A 128 17.61 20.34 -5.28
C THR A 128 16.43 20.30 -6.24
N PHE A 129 15.29 19.86 -5.74
CA PHE A 129 14.04 19.84 -6.50
C PHE A 129 13.06 20.87 -5.93
N GLU A 130 12.31 21.51 -6.78
CA GLU A 130 11.24 22.45 -6.40
C GLU A 130 9.91 22.01 -6.98
N GLY A 131 8.83 22.14 -6.19
CA GLY A 131 7.49 21.81 -6.64
C GLY A 131 6.42 22.49 -5.81
N THR A 132 5.27 22.71 -6.41
CA THR A 132 4.11 23.30 -5.73
C THR A 132 3.47 22.36 -4.72
N LYS A 133 3.66 21.05 -4.90
CA LYS A 133 3.17 20.00 -4.02
C LYS A 133 4.26 18.94 -3.82
N CYS A 134 4.34 18.36 -2.63
CA CYS A 134 5.24 17.28 -2.29
C CYS A 134 4.43 16.12 -1.70
N ILE A 135 4.60 14.92 -2.27
CA ILE A 135 4.01 13.68 -1.74
C ILE A 135 5.14 12.81 -1.21
N ILE A 136 5.07 12.44 0.06
CA ILE A 136 6.08 11.61 0.71
C ILE A 136 5.48 10.23 1.01
N SER A 137 6.07 9.19 0.42
CA SER A 137 5.65 7.79 0.60
C SER A 137 6.86 6.87 0.82
N ALA A 138 7.71 7.26 1.77
CA ALA A 138 9.01 6.61 2.01
C ALA A 138 8.93 5.20 2.63
N GLY A 139 7.73 4.71 3.00
CA GLY A 139 7.54 3.40 3.59
C GLY A 139 8.19 3.24 4.98
N ARG A 140 8.30 1.99 5.43
CA ARG A 140 8.78 1.67 6.80
C ARG A 140 10.25 2.01 7.02
N SER A 141 11.10 1.85 6.02
CA SER A 141 12.53 2.19 6.11
C SER A 141 12.76 3.68 6.30
N GLY A 142 11.88 4.52 5.77
CA GLY A 142 11.94 5.97 5.91
C GLY A 142 11.31 6.54 7.19
N SER A 143 10.85 5.72 8.12
CA SER A 143 10.08 6.19 9.29
C SER A 143 10.86 7.17 10.18
N LYS A 144 12.14 6.94 10.43
CA LYS A 144 12.99 7.84 11.23
C LYS A 144 13.23 9.18 10.51
N TRP A 145 13.48 9.12 9.20
CA TRP A 145 13.62 10.31 8.37
C TRP A 145 12.29 11.09 8.33
N MET A 146 11.17 10.42 8.17
CA MET A 146 9.84 11.06 8.21
C MET A 146 9.55 11.77 9.52
N GLN A 147 9.97 11.22 10.67
CA GLN A 147 9.87 11.91 11.96
C GLN A 147 10.67 13.21 11.99
N LYS A 148 11.86 13.23 11.36
CA LYS A 148 12.64 14.46 11.21
C LYS A 148 11.89 15.48 10.35
N VAL A 149 11.41 15.06 9.17
CA VAL A 149 10.63 15.93 8.26
C VAL A 149 9.40 16.52 8.96
N CYS A 150 8.66 15.72 9.70
CA CYS A 150 7.49 16.21 10.45
C CYS A 150 7.88 17.29 11.48
N ARG A 151 8.98 17.10 12.21
CA ARG A 151 9.47 18.13 13.16
C ARG A 151 9.90 19.40 12.45
N ASP A 152 10.67 19.26 11.36
CA ASP A 152 11.22 20.39 10.61
C ASP A 152 10.11 21.24 9.94
N LEU A 153 8.98 20.60 9.59
CA LEU A 153 7.82 21.24 9.01
C LEU A 153 6.72 21.60 10.03
N ASP A 154 6.96 21.42 11.33
CA ASP A 154 5.98 21.62 12.40
C ASP A 154 4.66 20.83 12.20
N ILE A 155 4.78 19.59 11.70
CA ILE A 155 3.65 18.68 11.52
C ILE A 155 3.48 17.84 12.79
N HIS A 156 2.32 18.00 13.43
CA HIS A 156 1.98 17.20 14.61
C HIS A 156 1.81 15.72 14.24
N THR A 157 2.40 14.83 15.04
CA THR A 157 2.33 13.38 14.82
C THR A 157 1.79 12.67 16.05
N ASN A 158 1.00 11.62 15.84
CA ASN A 158 0.51 10.73 16.88
C ASN A 158 1.05 9.31 16.65
N SER A 159 1.16 8.54 17.73
CA SER A 159 1.47 7.11 17.61
C SER A 159 0.36 6.37 16.92
N ASN A 160 0.72 5.56 15.93
CA ASN A 160 -0.22 4.67 15.26
C ASN A 160 -0.56 3.46 16.12
N ARG A 161 -1.73 2.88 15.86
CA ARG A 161 -2.06 1.54 16.36
C ARG A 161 -1.11 0.52 15.72
N VAL A 162 -0.80 -0.53 16.48
CA VAL A 162 0.01 -1.66 16.04
C VAL A 162 -0.83 -2.91 16.20
N ASP A 163 -0.94 -3.68 15.12
CA ASP A 163 -1.54 -5.01 15.17
C ASP A 163 -0.45 -6.02 15.53
N LEU A 164 -0.71 -6.81 16.57
CA LEU A 164 0.13 -7.93 16.96
C LEU A 164 -0.56 -9.22 16.53
N GLY A 165 0.18 -10.08 15.83
CA GLY A 165 -0.31 -11.37 15.38
C GLY A 165 0.68 -12.47 15.66
N VAL A 166 0.15 -13.69 15.80
CA VAL A 166 0.94 -14.91 15.91
C VAL A 166 0.87 -15.64 14.58
N ARG A 167 2.03 -15.96 14.01
CA ARG A 167 2.10 -16.88 12.87
C ARG A 167 1.91 -18.30 13.38
N VAL A 168 0.89 -18.99 12.86
CA VAL A 168 0.61 -20.38 13.16
C VAL A 168 0.86 -21.21 11.90
N GLU A 169 1.66 -22.25 12.02
CA GLU A 169 1.91 -23.22 10.95
C GLU A 169 1.29 -24.56 11.37
N LEU A 170 0.47 -25.09 10.49
CA LEU A 170 -0.21 -26.38 10.68
C LEU A 170 -0.10 -27.20 9.39
N PRO A 171 -0.18 -28.55 9.47
CA PRO A 171 -0.27 -29.38 8.28
C PRO A 171 -1.41 -28.95 7.35
N ALA A 172 -1.18 -29.01 6.04
CA ALA A 172 -2.15 -28.57 5.03
C ALA A 172 -3.49 -29.31 5.13
N GLU A 173 -3.48 -30.57 5.55
CA GLU A 173 -4.67 -31.41 5.74
C GLU A 173 -5.64 -30.81 6.77
N ILE A 174 -5.13 -30.14 7.81
CA ILE A 174 -5.96 -29.50 8.85
C ILE A 174 -6.68 -28.28 8.27
N PHE A 175 -6.04 -27.57 7.34
CA PHE A 175 -6.61 -26.39 6.69
C PHE A 175 -7.28 -26.65 5.34
N SER A 176 -7.33 -27.89 4.87
CA SER A 176 -7.87 -28.24 3.55
C SER A 176 -9.30 -27.77 3.28
N GLY A 177 -10.08 -27.45 4.31
CA GLY A 177 -11.41 -26.87 4.19
C GLY A 177 -11.44 -25.33 4.06
N LEU A 178 -10.27 -24.65 4.20
CA LEU A 178 -10.14 -23.20 4.22
C LEU A 178 -9.21 -22.66 3.12
N THR A 179 -8.38 -23.52 2.52
CA THR A 179 -7.40 -23.19 1.47
C THR A 179 -7.81 -23.70 0.09
#